data_e3456b6dc228be5562288f955ca41752
#
_entry.id   e3456b6dc228be5562288f955ca41752
#
_cell.length_a   1.000
_cell.length_b   1.000
_cell.length_c   1.000
_cell.angle_alpha   90.00
_cell.angle_beta   90.00
_cell.angle_gamma   90.00
#
_symmetry.space_group_name_H-M   'P 1'
#
loop_
_entity.id
_entity.type
_entity.pdbx_description
1 polymer ?
#
loop_
_entity_poly.entity_id
_entity_poly.type
_entity_poly.pdbx_seq_one_letter_code
_entity_poly.pdbx_strand_id
1 'polypeptide(L)'
;MLPEIALLVHLAIYKPKPQVEAASSVVLASHSLSMNDRYDNAFVNGVFKDNILLAMNYMDGAVKSKTDVDWTKVESPFHYEFTLNPGEEFAFHDGVLPDYSKNIVQTTNSHFDSDEGYKYDGDLTGDGVCHLASIIDWAATDAGLTVYAPSNHNFAKINDVPKEYGVAIMSPSPLGNLYIIDNKDKPITFVFNYDGSNLDVSVTEAN
;
A
#
# COMPACT_ATOMS: atom_id res chain seq x y z
N MET A 1 -31.57 68.37 -21.12
CA MET A 1 -30.23 68.00 -20.59
C MET A 1 -30.41 66.77 -19.70
N LEU A 2 -30.03 65.61 -20.20
CA LEU A 2 -30.00 64.37 -19.45
C LEU A 2 -28.55 64.11 -18.99
N PRO A 3 -28.28 63.70 -17.77
CA PRO A 3 -26.90 63.39 -17.32
C PRO A 3 -26.46 62.02 -17.85
N GLU A 4 -25.26 61.98 -18.44
CA GLU A 4 -24.56 60.74 -18.77
C GLU A 4 -24.14 60.02 -17.50
N ILE A 5 -24.60 58.78 -17.35
CA ILE A 5 -24.13 57.87 -16.28
C ILE A 5 -22.91 57.13 -16.84
N ALA A 6 -21.73 57.50 -16.38
CA ALA A 6 -20.49 56.74 -16.68
C ALA A 6 -20.46 55.43 -15.95
N LEU A 7 -20.58 54.31 -16.67
CA LEU A 7 -20.45 52.95 -16.13
C LEU A 7 -18.95 52.59 -15.96
N LEU A 8 -18.45 52.65 -14.73
CA LEU A 8 -17.10 52.19 -14.38
C LEU A 8 -17.09 50.66 -14.35
N VAL A 9 -16.59 50.04 -15.41
CA VAL A 9 -16.34 48.61 -15.46
C VAL A 9 -15.04 48.31 -14.70
N HIS A 10 -15.14 47.73 -13.49
CA HIS A 10 -13.99 47.20 -12.78
C HIS A 10 -13.55 45.87 -13.42
N LEU A 11 -12.51 45.88 -14.21
CA LEU A 11 -11.81 44.69 -14.67
C LEU A 11 -11.08 44.08 -13.46
N ALA A 12 -11.63 43.00 -12.89
CA ALA A 12 -10.94 42.19 -11.90
C ALA A 12 -9.76 41.48 -12.62
N ILE A 13 -8.55 41.89 -12.29
CA ILE A 13 -7.34 41.21 -12.75
C ILE A 13 -7.28 39.82 -12.08
N TYR A 14 -7.62 38.80 -12.89
CA TYR A 14 -7.44 37.40 -12.48
C TYR A 14 -5.94 37.12 -12.30
N LYS A 15 -5.47 37.00 -11.06
CA LYS A 15 -4.14 36.46 -10.75
C LYS A 15 -4.26 34.94 -10.76
N PRO A 16 -3.63 34.20 -11.67
CA PRO A 16 -3.61 32.76 -11.62
C PRO A 16 -2.95 32.33 -10.30
N LYS A 17 -3.57 31.37 -9.61
CA LYS A 17 -3.00 30.71 -8.44
C LYS A 17 -1.63 30.14 -8.85
N PRO A 18 -0.58 30.27 -8.03
CA PRO A 18 0.68 29.61 -8.34
C PRO A 18 0.41 28.11 -8.50
N GLN A 19 0.75 27.59 -9.67
CA GLN A 19 0.76 26.16 -9.91
C GLN A 19 1.86 25.59 -9.02
N VAL A 20 1.50 24.79 -8.03
CA VAL A 20 2.48 24.00 -7.26
C VAL A 20 3.03 23.00 -8.26
N GLU A 21 4.27 23.20 -8.72
CA GLU A 21 4.99 22.18 -9.48
C GLU A 21 4.98 20.91 -8.60
N ALA A 22 4.46 19.82 -9.15
CA ALA A 22 4.59 18.54 -8.51
C ALA A 22 6.09 18.29 -8.29
N ALA A 23 6.49 18.09 -7.04
CA ALA A 23 7.87 17.78 -6.71
C ALA A 23 8.28 16.58 -7.57
N SER A 24 9.34 16.72 -8.36
CA SER A 24 9.84 15.62 -9.16
C SER A 24 10.35 14.54 -8.20
N SER A 25 9.98 13.29 -8.41
CA SER A 25 10.48 12.15 -7.62
C SER A 25 11.26 11.21 -8.52
N VAL A 26 12.21 10.49 -7.93
CA VAL A 26 12.98 9.45 -8.59
C VAL A 26 12.43 8.10 -8.16
N VAL A 27 12.10 7.23 -9.12
CA VAL A 27 11.73 5.85 -8.85
C VAL A 27 12.99 5.07 -8.49
N LEU A 28 13.05 4.52 -7.27
CA LEU A 28 14.15 3.70 -6.77
C LEU A 28 13.95 2.22 -7.11
N ALA A 29 12.71 1.73 -7.01
CA ALA A 29 12.34 0.36 -7.34
C ALA A 29 10.88 0.32 -7.81
N SER A 30 10.53 -0.70 -8.63
CA SER A 30 9.15 -0.95 -9.06
C SER A 30 8.96 -2.41 -9.43
N HIS A 31 7.95 -3.05 -8.86
CA HIS A 31 7.60 -4.46 -9.12
C HIS A 31 6.09 -4.60 -9.31
N SER A 32 5.68 -5.66 -10.01
CA SER A 32 4.29 -5.94 -10.36
C SER A 32 3.87 -7.33 -9.88
N LEU A 33 2.65 -7.43 -9.39
CA LEU A 33 2.02 -8.65 -8.91
C LEU A 33 0.74 -8.91 -9.71
N SER A 34 0.70 -9.97 -10.52
CA SER A 34 -0.50 -10.33 -11.28
C SER A 34 -1.62 -10.84 -10.36
N MET A 35 -2.76 -10.18 -10.31
CA MET A 35 -3.92 -10.63 -9.53
C MET A 35 -4.63 -11.84 -10.14
N ASN A 36 -4.27 -12.22 -11.37
CA ASN A 36 -4.84 -13.37 -12.09
C ASN A 36 -4.04 -14.66 -11.92
N ASP A 37 -2.89 -14.62 -11.23
CA ASP A 37 -1.97 -15.74 -11.07
C ASP A 37 -1.44 -15.85 -9.62
N ARG A 38 -2.35 -15.76 -8.63
CA ARG A 38 -1.99 -15.91 -7.21
C ARG A 38 -1.99 -17.38 -6.78
N TYR A 39 -2.82 -18.20 -7.44
CA TYR A 39 -2.95 -19.63 -7.17
C TYR A 39 -3.50 -20.37 -8.39
N ASP A 40 -3.12 -21.64 -8.57
CA ASP A 40 -3.53 -22.45 -9.73
C ASP A 40 -5.05 -22.72 -9.79
N ASN A 41 -5.72 -22.83 -8.63
CA ASN A 41 -7.16 -22.99 -8.55
C ASN A 41 -7.87 -21.65 -8.64
N ALA A 42 -8.80 -21.48 -9.58
CA ALA A 42 -9.46 -20.20 -9.83
C ALA A 42 -10.26 -19.66 -8.63
N PHE A 43 -10.89 -20.53 -7.81
CA PHE A 43 -11.59 -20.10 -6.59
C PHE A 43 -10.60 -19.56 -5.57
N VAL A 44 -9.54 -20.33 -5.28
CA VAL A 44 -8.48 -19.92 -4.34
C VAL A 44 -7.79 -18.67 -4.83
N ASN A 45 -7.47 -18.57 -6.14
CA ASN A 45 -6.92 -17.34 -6.74
C ASN A 45 -7.80 -16.12 -6.49
N GLY A 46 -9.12 -16.29 -6.62
CA GLY A 46 -10.09 -15.22 -6.32
C GLY A 46 -10.02 -14.79 -4.85
N VAL A 47 -9.93 -15.73 -3.91
CA VAL A 47 -9.80 -15.42 -2.48
C VAL A 47 -8.50 -14.68 -2.18
N PHE A 48 -7.35 -15.13 -2.73
CA PHE A 48 -6.06 -14.46 -2.57
C PHE A 48 -6.10 -13.02 -3.09
N LYS A 49 -6.61 -12.83 -4.32
CA LYS A 49 -6.80 -11.51 -4.92
C LYS A 49 -7.62 -10.60 -4.00
N ASP A 50 -8.78 -11.08 -3.58
CA ASP A 50 -9.73 -10.29 -2.79
C ASP A 50 -9.14 -9.89 -1.44
N ASN A 51 -8.44 -10.80 -0.77
CA ASN A 51 -7.78 -10.51 0.50
C ASN A 51 -6.62 -9.52 0.35
N ILE A 52 -5.83 -9.59 -0.73
CA ILE A 52 -4.81 -8.58 -1.05
C ILE A 52 -5.45 -7.21 -1.22
N LEU A 53 -6.51 -7.11 -2.03
CA LEU A 53 -7.19 -5.86 -2.30
C LEU A 53 -7.89 -5.31 -1.04
N LEU A 54 -8.45 -6.17 -0.20
CA LEU A 54 -9.03 -5.77 1.08
C LEU A 54 -7.96 -5.21 2.03
N ALA A 55 -6.78 -5.86 2.13
CA ALA A 55 -5.66 -5.34 2.92
C ALA A 55 -5.20 -3.96 2.44
N MET A 56 -5.17 -3.72 1.12
CA MET A 56 -4.87 -2.40 0.56
C MET A 56 -5.93 -1.36 0.94
N ASN A 57 -7.23 -1.72 0.92
CA ASN A 57 -8.30 -0.80 1.31
C ASN A 57 -8.30 -0.48 2.83
N TYR A 58 -7.85 -1.42 3.66
CA TYR A 58 -7.60 -1.15 5.08
C TYR A 58 -6.38 -0.22 5.26
N MET A 59 -5.30 -0.47 4.52
CA MET A 59 -4.09 0.34 4.56
C MET A 59 -4.36 1.80 4.14
N ASP A 60 -5.19 2.02 3.12
CA ASP A 60 -5.65 3.33 2.65
C ASP A 60 -6.67 3.99 3.61
N GLY A 61 -7.29 3.21 4.50
CA GLY A 61 -8.36 3.67 5.41
C GLY A 61 -9.73 3.83 4.75
N ALA A 62 -9.91 3.36 3.51
CA ALA A 62 -11.20 3.28 2.82
C ALA A 62 -12.13 2.25 3.49
N VAL A 63 -11.57 1.19 4.04
CA VAL A 63 -12.24 0.20 4.91
C VAL A 63 -11.65 0.30 6.31
N LYS A 64 -12.50 0.31 7.35
CA LYS A 64 -12.11 0.36 8.77
C LYS A 64 -12.73 -0.76 9.60
N SER A 65 -13.71 -1.44 9.02
CA SER A 65 -14.42 -2.55 9.64
C SER A 65 -15.09 -3.40 8.57
N LYS A 66 -15.52 -4.61 8.93
CA LYS A 66 -16.27 -5.52 8.03
C LYS A 66 -17.52 -4.86 7.43
N THR A 67 -18.18 -3.95 8.15
CA THR A 67 -19.39 -3.27 7.67
C THR A 67 -19.13 -2.27 6.56
N ASP A 68 -17.88 -1.84 6.39
CA ASP A 68 -17.47 -0.91 5.33
C ASP A 68 -17.12 -1.63 4.03
N VAL A 69 -16.98 -2.97 4.06
CA VAL A 69 -16.55 -3.77 2.91
C VAL A 69 -17.63 -3.79 1.84
N ASP A 70 -17.38 -3.05 0.77
CA ASP A 70 -18.14 -3.07 -0.48
C ASP A 70 -17.23 -3.67 -1.56
N TRP A 71 -17.45 -4.94 -1.89
CA TRP A 71 -16.58 -5.67 -2.82
C TRP A 71 -16.51 -5.04 -4.20
N THR A 72 -17.54 -4.31 -4.64
CA THR A 72 -17.49 -3.58 -5.92
C THR A 72 -16.44 -2.47 -5.89
N LYS A 73 -16.25 -1.84 -4.72
CA LYS A 73 -15.21 -0.81 -4.54
C LYS A 73 -13.85 -1.42 -4.27
N VAL A 74 -13.79 -2.45 -3.41
CA VAL A 74 -12.54 -3.15 -3.07
C VAL A 74 -11.85 -3.68 -4.33
N GLU A 75 -12.62 -4.23 -5.29
CA GLU A 75 -12.10 -4.79 -6.54
C GLU A 75 -11.89 -3.75 -7.66
N SER A 76 -12.29 -2.49 -7.44
CA SER A 76 -12.10 -1.44 -8.46
C SER A 76 -10.63 -1.01 -8.55
N PRO A 77 -10.15 -0.59 -9.73
CA PRO A 77 -8.82 0.01 -9.86
C PRO A 77 -8.64 1.18 -8.89
N PHE A 78 -7.44 1.29 -8.31
CA PHE A 78 -7.11 2.35 -7.36
C PHE A 78 -5.66 2.82 -7.50
N HIS A 79 -5.42 4.00 -6.96
CA HIS A 79 -4.10 4.54 -6.68
C HIS A 79 -4.05 4.90 -5.19
N TYR A 80 -3.01 4.44 -4.49
CA TYR A 80 -2.75 4.75 -3.10
C TYR A 80 -1.26 5.01 -2.87
N GLU A 81 -0.93 5.91 -1.97
CA GLU A 81 0.45 6.16 -1.59
C GLU A 81 0.57 6.51 -0.10
N PHE A 82 1.72 6.16 0.49
CA PHE A 82 2.12 6.67 1.79
C PHE A 82 3.59 7.02 1.80
N THR A 83 3.97 7.98 2.63
CA THR A 83 5.35 8.48 2.74
C THR A 83 5.92 8.16 4.11
N LEU A 84 7.18 7.72 4.12
CA LEU A 84 8.01 7.65 5.32
C LEU A 84 9.04 8.78 5.24
N ASN A 85 9.17 9.56 6.32
CA ASN A 85 10.27 10.48 6.48
C ASN A 85 11.51 9.75 7.03
N PRO A 86 12.73 10.31 6.91
CA PRO A 86 13.94 9.71 7.46
C PRO A 86 13.76 9.23 8.91
N GLY A 87 13.97 7.94 9.15
CA GLY A 87 13.82 7.28 10.45
C GLY A 87 12.39 6.85 10.81
N GLU A 88 11.37 7.16 9.99
CA GLU A 88 10.03 6.61 10.16
C GLU A 88 9.93 5.16 9.67
N GLU A 89 8.95 4.44 10.20
CA GLU A 89 8.80 3.01 10.04
C GLU A 89 7.41 2.63 9.53
N PHE A 90 7.39 1.62 8.68
CA PHE A 90 6.20 0.85 8.32
C PHE A 90 6.26 -0.50 9.01
N ALA A 91 5.14 -0.97 9.56
CA ALA A 91 4.95 -2.36 9.96
C ALA A 91 3.71 -2.93 9.26
N PHE A 92 3.76 -4.18 8.78
CA PHE A 92 2.65 -4.75 8.02
C PHE A 92 1.36 -4.86 8.85
N HIS A 93 1.48 -5.14 10.16
CA HIS A 93 0.37 -5.06 11.12
C HIS A 93 0.85 -4.51 12.47
N ASP A 94 -0.08 -4.21 13.38
CA ASP A 94 0.16 -3.54 14.67
C ASP A 94 0.77 -4.41 15.77
N GLY A 95 0.78 -5.75 15.60
CA GLY A 95 1.53 -6.65 16.44
C GLY A 95 3.02 -6.52 16.21
N VAL A 96 3.71 -5.64 16.95
CA VAL A 96 5.07 -5.22 16.64
C VAL A 96 6.08 -5.58 17.72
N LEU A 97 7.34 -5.79 17.30
CA LEU A 97 8.47 -5.92 18.21
C LEU A 97 8.73 -4.60 18.93
N PRO A 98 9.16 -4.62 20.22
CA PRO A 98 9.44 -3.41 21.00
C PRO A 98 10.43 -2.44 20.32
N ASP A 99 11.41 -2.99 19.59
CA ASP A 99 12.45 -2.21 18.91
C ASP A 99 11.90 -1.40 17.72
N TYR A 100 10.75 -1.81 17.16
CA TYR A 100 10.08 -1.19 16.01
C TYR A 100 8.81 -0.41 16.41
N SER A 101 8.51 -0.26 17.70
CA SER A 101 7.23 0.30 18.16
C SER A 101 7.17 1.83 18.22
N LYS A 102 8.29 2.51 18.04
CA LYS A 102 8.40 3.95 18.37
C LYS A 102 8.10 4.89 17.22
N ASN A 103 8.43 4.50 15.99
CA ASN A 103 8.41 5.38 14.83
C ASN A 103 7.47 4.86 13.73
N ILE A 104 6.59 3.90 14.04
CA ILE A 104 5.61 3.39 13.06
C ILE A 104 4.60 4.47 12.75
N VAL A 105 4.53 4.84 11.49
CA VAL A 105 3.57 5.84 10.97
C VAL A 105 2.51 5.22 10.06
N GLN A 106 2.76 3.98 9.58
CA GLN A 106 1.84 3.28 8.69
C GLN A 106 1.80 1.77 8.99
N THR A 107 0.59 1.20 8.96
CA THR A 107 0.33 -0.25 8.95
C THR A 107 -0.81 -0.56 7.97
N THR A 108 -1.16 -1.84 7.79
CA THR A 108 -2.38 -2.23 7.06
C THR A 108 -3.65 -1.94 7.86
N ASN A 109 -3.56 -1.66 9.17
CA ASN A 109 -4.69 -1.43 10.07
C ASN A 109 -5.68 -2.60 10.13
N SER A 110 -5.23 -3.84 9.88
CA SER A 110 -6.06 -5.05 9.95
C SER A 110 -5.28 -6.26 10.50
N HIS A 111 -6.03 -7.30 10.93
CA HIS A 111 -5.50 -8.54 11.49
C HIS A 111 -5.74 -9.75 10.58
N PHE A 112 -6.37 -9.52 9.42
CA PHE A 112 -6.58 -10.49 8.33
C PHE A 112 -7.54 -11.62 8.68
N ASP A 113 -8.52 -11.38 9.53
CA ASP A 113 -9.48 -12.37 9.99
C ASP A 113 -10.90 -12.17 9.39
N SER A 114 -11.78 -13.13 9.66
CA SER A 114 -13.15 -13.11 9.14
C SER A 114 -14.01 -11.99 9.76
N ASP A 115 -13.66 -11.46 10.93
CA ASP A 115 -14.41 -10.39 11.58
C ASP A 115 -14.12 -9.03 10.94
N GLU A 116 -13.03 -8.95 10.18
CA GLU A 116 -12.67 -7.83 9.33
C GLU A 116 -13.13 -7.99 7.87
N GLY A 117 -13.72 -9.14 7.51
CA GLY A 117 -14.28 -9.40 6.17
C GLY A 117 -13.36 -10.17 5.24
N TYR A 118 -12.18 -10.63 5.72
CA TYR A 118 -11.30 -11.48 4.92
C TYR A 118 -11.95 -12.81 4.57
N LYS A 119 -11.69 -13.26 3.35
CA LYS A 119 -12.27 -14.48 2.79
C LYS A 119 -11.44 -15.69 3.20
N TYR A 120 -12.15 -16.83 3.32
CA TYR A 120 -11.63 -18.16 3.61
C TYR A 120 -11.51 -18.95 2.31
N ASP A 121 -10.41 -19.61 2.05
CA ASP A 121 -10.14 -20.37 0.82
C ASP A 121 -10.42 -21.87 0.92
N GLY A 122 -10.70 -22.36 2.11
CA GLY A 122 -10.91 -23.77 2.44
C GLY A 122 -9.91 -24.29 3.49
N ASP A 123 -8.78 -23.61 3.65
CA ASP A 123 -7.73 -23.95 4.62
C ASP A 123 -7.51 -22.82 5.64
N LEU A 124 -7.36 -21.57 5.19
CA LEU A 124 -7.07 -20.42 6.05
C LEU A 124 -7.94 -19.21 5.66
N THR A 125 -8.08 -18.27 6.61
CA THR A 125 -8.64 -16.94 6.37
C THR A 125 -7.49 -15.95 6.19
N GLY A 126 -7.63 -15.01 5.24
CA GLY A 126 -6.62 -13.99 4.98
C GLY A 126 -5.49 -14.42 4.05
N ASP A 127 -5.61 -15.60 3.41
CA ASP A 127 -4.63 -16.02 2.40
C ASP A 127 -4.51 -14.97 1.28
N GLY A 128 -3.27 -14.78 0.80
CA GLY A 128 -2.90 -13.71 -0.12
C GLY A 128 -2.11 -12.58 0.53
N VAL A 129 -2.32 -12.27 1.83
CA VAL A 129 -1.63 -11.14 2.49
C VAL A 129 -0.11 -11.33 2.54
N CYS A 130 0.38 -12.57 2.62
CA CYS A 130 1.82 -12.87 2.52
C CYS A 130 2.38 -12.46 1.14
N HIS A 131 1.60 -12.57 0.06
CA HIS A 131 2.01 -12.15 -1.28
C HIS A 131 2.16 -10.64 -1.35
N LEU A 132 1.21 -9.88 -0.74
CA LEU A 132 1.31 -8.43 -0.63
C LEU A 132 2.53 -8.00 0.18
N ALA A 133 2.76 -8.62 1.34
CA ALA A 133 3.94 -8.31 2.16
C ALA A 133 5.24 -8.59 1.40
N SER A 134 5.28 -9.68 0.63
CA SER A 134 6.48 -10.09 -0.12
C SER A 134 6.83 -9.14 -1.27
N ILE A 135 5.85 -8.60 -2.01
CA ILE A 135 6.16 -7.60 -3.04
C ILE A 135 6.58 -6.27 -2.43
N ILE A 136 6.04 -5.90 -1.25
CA ILE A 136 6.46 -4.72 -0.50
C ILE A 136 7.91 -4.88 0.00
N ASP A 137 8.26 -6.05 0.57
CA ASP A 137 9.64 -6.40 0.96
C ASP A 137 10.60 -6.25 -0.22
N TRP A 138 10.26 -6.86 -1.36
CA TRP A 138 11.09 -6.80 -2.56
C TRP A 138 11.31 -5.36 -3.03
N ALA A 139 10.24 -4.56 -3.15
CA ALA A 139 10.36 -3.16 -3.56
C ALA A 139 11.18 -2.32 -2.57
N ALA A 140 11.00 -2.53 -1.27
CA ALA A 140 11.76 -1.84 -0.23
C ALA A 140 13.25 -2.22 -0.23
N THR A 141 13.55 -3.51 -0.39
CA THR A 141 14.93 -4.03 -0.44
C THR A 141 15.66 -3.49 -1.66
N ASP A 142 15.04 -3.54 -2.85
CA ASP A 142 15.64 -3.03 -4.10
C ASP A 142 15.79 -1.50 -4.08
N ALA A 143 14.94 -0.78 -3.34
CA ALA A 143 15.11 0.65 -3.07
C ALA A 143 16.25 0.95 -2.08
N GLY A 144 16.84 -0.08 -1.46
CA GLY A 144 17.93 0.05 -0.48
C GLY A 144 17.46 0.59 0.88
N LEU A 145 16.22 0.32 1.27
CA LEU A 145 15.69 0.60 2.60
C LEU A 145 16.16 -0.46 3.61
N THR A 146 16.06 -0.16 4.90
CA THR A 146 16.28 -1.18 5.93
C THR A 146 15.01 -2.00 6.08
N VAL A 147 15.11 -3.30 5.80
CA VAL A 147 13.97 -4.24 5.88
C VAL A 147 14.29 -5.35 6.87
N TYR A 148 13.28 -5.73 7.68
CA TYR A 148 13.34 -6.86 8.58
C TYR A 148 12.04 -7.67 8.53
N ALA A 149 12.13 -8.91 8.05
CA ALA A 149 11.06 -9.89 8.03
C ALA A 149 11.49 -11.11 8.86
N PRO A 150 11.05 -11.23 10.13
CA PRO A 150 11.50 -12.31 11.04
C PRO A 150 11.15 -13.72 10.54
N SER A 151 10.05 -13.84 9.80
CA SER A 151 9.56 -15.12 9.26
C SER A 151 9.52 -15.08 7.73
N ASN A 152 10.15 -16.07 7.10
CA ASN A 152 10.14 -16.19 5.65
C ASN A 152 9.00 -17.10 5.14
N HIS A 153 8.58 -16.91 3.88
CA HIS A 153 7.56 -17.69 3.18
C HIS A 153 8.19 -18.82 2.34
N ASN A 154 9.04 -19.66 2.94
CA ASN A 154 9.78 -20.71 2.23
C ASN A 154 8.95 -21.98 1.94
N PHE A 155 7.77 -22.13 2.52
CA PHE A 155 6.92 -23.31 2.45
C PHE A 155 6.10 -23.41 1.16
N ALA A 156 5.89 -22.29 0.45
CA ALA A 156 5.19 -22.24 -0.83
C ALA A 156 5.82 -21.19 -1.75
N LYS A 157 5.67 -21.40 -3.07
CA LYS A 157 6.08 -20.42 -4.07
C LYS A 157 5.07 -19.27 -4.11
N ILE A 158 5.56 -18.05 -4.17
CA ILE A 158 4.76 -16.86 -4.51
C ILE A 158 5.06 -16.53 -5.97
N ASN A 159 4.04 -16.62 -6.84
CA ASN A 159 4.23 -16.25 -8.25
C ASN A 159 4.59 -14.76 -8.36
N ASP A 160 5.42 -14.40 -9.32
CA ASP A 160 5.97 -13.06 -9.59
C ASP A 160 6.95 -12.53 -8.53
N VAL A 161 7.18 -13.22 -7.40
CA VAL A 161 8.11 -12.78 -6.36
C VAL A 161 9.27 -13.77 -6.25
N PRO A 162 10.54 -13.32 -6.31
CA PRO A 162 11.69 -14.16 -6.02
C PRO A 162 11.64 -14.70 -4.59
N LYS A 163 12.06 -15.95 -4.41
CA LYS A 163 11.90 -16.68 -3.14
C LYS A 163 12.53 -15.99 -1.93
N GLU A 164 13.62 -15.30 -2.13
CA GLU A 164 14.38 -14.56 -1.11
C GLU A 164 13.60 -13.42 -0.47
N TYR A 165 12.58 -12.87 -1.15
CA TYR A 165 11.70 -11.82 -0.66
C TYR A 165 10.38 -12.34 -0.07
N GLY A 166 10.26 -13.66 0.08
CA GLY A 166 9.06 -14.27 0.62
C GLY A 166 8.89 -14.01 2.12
N VAL A 167 7.86 -13.25 2.50
CA VAL A 167 7.51 -12.90 3.88
C VAL A 167 6.29 -13.67 4.35
N ALA A 168 6.39 -14.31 5.53
CA ALA A 168 5.26 -14.95 6.18
C ALA A 168 4.61 -13.98 7.20
N ILE A 169 3.36 -13.63 6.96
CA ILE A 169 2.55 -12.79 7.83
C ILE A 169 1.67 -13.66 8.72
N MET A 170 1.64 -13.35 10.02
CA MET A 170 0.82 -14.06 11.01
C MET A 170 0.43 -13.10 12.14
N SER A 171 -0.65 -12.35 11.93
CA SER A 171 -1.18 -11.44 12.95
C SER A 171 -1.82 -12.20 14.12
N PRO A 172 -1.67 -11.72 15.37
CA PRO A 172 -0.90 -10.54 15.79
C PRO A 172 0.55 -10.81 16.20
N SER A 173 1.17 -11.90 15.70
CA SER A 173 2.53 -12.27 16.11
C SER A 173 3.58 -11.28 15.59
N PRO A 174 4.37 -10.63 16.45
CA PRO A 174 5.40 -9.69 16.01
C PRO A 174 6.53 -10.35 15.20
N LEU A 175 6.66 -11.70 15.26
CA LEU A 175 7.58 -12.46 14.42
C LEU A 175 6.98 -12.81 13.06
N GLY A 176 5.66 -12.73 12.89
CA GLY A 176 4.95 -12.88 11.62
C GLY A 176 4.61 -11.51 11.02
N ASN A 177 5.58 -10.62 10.89
CA ASN A 177 5.40 -9.25 10.45
C ASN A 177 6.51 -8.84 9.46
N LEU A 178 6.33 -7.70 8.78
CA LEU A 178 7.32 -7.03 7.95
C LEU A 178 7.55 -5.63 8.49
N TYR A 179 8.82 -5.28 8.71
CA TYR A 179 9.25 -3.96 9.19
C TYR A 179 10.11 -3.30 8.14
N ILE A 180 9.84 -2.03 7.84
CA ILE A 180 10.61 -1.23 6.89
C ILE A 180 10.93 0.12 7.54
N ILE A 181 12.19 0.54 7.48
CA ILE A 181 12.66 1.82 8.02
C ILE A 181 13.20 2.64 6.85
N ASP A 182 12.77 3.88 6.75
CA ASP A 182 13.43 4.83 5.88
C ASP A 182 14.80 5.21 6.46
N ASN A 183 15.85 4.64 5.86
CA ASN A 183 17.25 4.90 6.19
C ASN A 183 17.91 5.91 5.26
N LYS A 184 17.12 6.62 4.43
CA LYS A 184 17.60 7.66 3.52
C LYS A 184 17.65 9.01 4.21
N ASP A 185 18.25 9.98 3.53
CA ASP A 185 18.31 11.38 3.98
C ASP A 185 17.08 12.20 3.54
N LYS A 186 16.25 11.64 2.66
CA LYS A 186 15.06 12.26 2.08
C LYS A 186 13.85 11.35 2.25
N PRO A 187 12.64 11.92 2.33
CA PRO A 187 11.42 11.11 2.38
C PRO A 187 11.30 10.17 1.18
N ILE A 188 10.86 8.96 1.45
CA ILE A 188 10.49 7.97 0.45
C ILE A 188 8.97 7.77 0.44
N THR A 189 8.43 7.48 -0.73
CA THR A 189 6.99 7.22 -0.90
C THR A 189 6.79 5.86 -1.53
N PHE A 190 6.01 5.01 -0.88
CA PHE A 190 5.46 3.80 -1.48
C PHE A 190 4.24 4.18 -2.29
N VAL A 191 4.19 3.73 -3.54
CA VAL A 191 3.09 3.98 -4.49
C VAL A 191 2.53 2.66 -4.93
N PHE A 192 1.21 2.50 -4.79
CA PHE A 192 0.46 1.31 -5.18
C PHE A 192 -0.54 1.67 -6.26
N ASN A 193 -0.46 0.99 -7.41
CA ASN A 193 -1.40 1.14 -8.51
C ASN A 193 -2.01 -0.21 -8.85
N TYR A 194 -3.32 -0.33 -8.71
CA TYR A 194 -4.06 -1.48 -9.18
C TYR A 194 -4.88 -1.11 -10.42
N ASP A 195 -4.64 -1.80 -11.54
CA ASP A 195 -5.27 -1.51 -12.83
C ASP A 195 -6.50 -2.41 -13.13
N GLY A 196 -6.87 -3.30 -12.21
CA GLY A 196 -7.89 -4.33 -12.36
C GLY A 196 -7.32 -5.72 -12.66
N SER A 197 -6.03 -5.83 -12.99
CA SER A 197 -5.34 -7.08 -13.31
C SER A 197 -4.01 -7.24 -12.57
N ASN A 198 -3.28 -6.15 -12.39
CA ASN A 198 -1.97 -6.12 -11.76
C ASN A 198 -1.95 -5.10 -10.62
N LEU A 199 -1.23 -5.43 -9.56
CA LEU A 199 -0.86 -4.50 -8.50
C LEU A 199 0.61 -4.14 -8.66
N ASP A 200 0.88 -2.90 -9.05
CA ASP A 200 2.23 -2.36 -9.12
C ASP A 200 2.59 -1.70 -7.80
N VAL A 201 3.79 -2.02 -7.28
CA VAL A 201 4.36 -1.42 -6.08
C VAL A 201 5.65 -0.74 -6.45
N SER A 202 5.74 0.56 -6.23
CA SER A 202 6.92 1.35 -6.49
C SER A 202 7.38 2.09 -5.24
N VAL A 203 8.69 2.29 -5.11
CA VAL A 203 9.30 3.14 -4.10
C VAL A 203 9.95 4.32 -4.80
N THR A 204 9.60 5.52 -4.39
CA THR A 204 10.13 6.77 -4.95
C THR A 204 10.79 7.62 -3.86
N GLU A 205 11.81 8.41 -4.24
CA GLU A 205 12.46 9.40 -3.37
C GLU A 205 12.17 10.81 -3.87
N ALA A 206 11.89 11.75 -2.97
CA ALA A 206 11.75 13.16 -3.30
C ALA A 206 13.07 13.75 -3.83
N ASN A 207 13.02 14.57 -4.89
CA ASN A 207 14.21 15.26 -5.45
C ASN A 207 14.75 16.36 -4.54
#